data_852e919caa8769bcfa518e1de6feb9ec
#
_entry.id   852e919caa8769bcfa518e1de6feb9ec
#
_cell.length_a   1.000
_cell.length_b   1.000
_cell.length_c   1.000
_cell.angle_alpha   90.00
_cell.angle_beta   90.00
_cell.angle_gamma   90.00
#
_symmetry.space_group_name_H-M   'P 1'
#
loop_
_entity.id
_entity.type
_entity.pdbx_description
1 polymer ?
#
loop_
_entity_poly.entity_id
_entity_poly.type
_entity_poly.pdbx_seq_one_letter_code
_entity_poly.pdbx_strand_id
1 'polypeptide(L)'
;MKFEIKSRWSMKTIFECELDVKFDNSPEKIRLGEAVKNAVLSGADLSGAVLRGADLRGAVLRGAVLRGAVLRGAVLRGADLIGANLIDADLRGAVLRGANLIGADLSGAVLRGANLIGANLIGANLIGADLSDADLRDADLRGADLRGADLSGANLIGANLSGANLIGADLRENLEGVPFIKDIHQTVYNACTVPPDALDMVDWHKCETTHCRAGWVVTLAGEGGKALKFAMGTPAAAAIIYLKSDPKLEKMPDFYCSNEEALADMKRLADAERDAA
;
A
#
# COMPACT_ATOMS: atom_id res chain seq x y z
N MET A 1 -33.74 13.62 -11.71
CA MET A 1 -33.30 13.47 -13.11
C MET A 1 -32.72 12.08 -13.35
N LYS A 2 -32.97 11.51 -14.53
CA LYS A 2 -32.37 10.22 -14.92
C LYS A 2 -30.87 10.37 -15.15
N PHE A 3 -30.06 9.46 -14.58
CA PHE A 3 -28.59 9.42 -14.74
C PHE A 3 -28.14 8.00 -15.11
N GLU A 4 -27.19 7.89 -16.05
CA GLU A 4 -26.72 6.61 -16.58
C GLU A 4 -25.22 6.44 -16.34
N ILE A 5 -24.81 5.26 -15.90
CA ILE A 5 -23.41 4.82 -15.87
C ILE A 5 -23.19 3.87 -17.05
N LYS A 6 -22.17 4.15 -17.86
CA LYS A 6 -21.88 3.42 -19.09
C LYS A 6 -20.65 2.52 -18.97
N SER A 7 -20.65 1.42 -19.71
CA SER A 7 -19.51 0.52 -19.87
C SER A 7 -18.43 1.15 -20.75
N ARG A 8 -17.16 1.01 -20.36
CA ARG A 8 -16.01 1.42 -21.17
C ARG A 8 -15.82 0.59 -22.44
N TRP A 9 -16.35 -0.65 -22.44
CA TRP A 9 -16.18 -1.58 -23.56
C TRP A 9 -17.28 -1.48 -24.61
N SER A 10 -18.52 -1.36 -24.17
CA SER A 10 -19.68 -1.42 -25.08
C SER A 10 -20.37 -0.07 -25.25
N MET A 11 -20.04 0.93 -24.44
CA MET A 11 -20.74 2.22 -24.30
C MET A 11 -22.21 2.10 -23.94
N LYS A 12 -22.70 0.89 -23.64
CA LYS A 12 -24.06 0.66 -23.16
C LYS A 12 -24.20 1.03 -21.69
N THR A 13 -25.41 1.40 -21.30
CA THR A 13 -25.77 1.66 -19.90
C THR A 13 -25.67 0.34 -19.12
N ILE A 14 -24.91 0.36 -18.02
CA ILE A 14 -24.76 -0.75 -17.07
C ILE A 14 -25.55 -0.49 -15.79
N PHE A 15 -25.81 0.76 -15.48
CA PHE A 15 -26.66 1.16 -14.37
C PHE A 15 -27.36 2.49 -14.68
N GLU A 16 -28.60 2.62 -14.27
CA GLU A 16 -29.33 3.88 -14.32
C GLU A 16 -30.11 4.09 -13.03
N CYS A 17 -30.23 5.34 -12.62
CA CYS A 17 -31.02 5.73 -11.46
C CYS A 17 -31.65 7.11 -11.67
N GLU A 18 -32.65 7.41 -10.88
CA GLU A 18 -33.12 8.78 -10.71
C GLU A 18 -32.38 9.44 -9.55
N LEU A 19 -31.76 10.59 -9.83
CA LEU A 19 -31.15 11.42 -8.81
C LEU A 19 -32.18 12.42 -8.26
N ASP A 20 -32.04 12.72 -6.95
CA ASP A 20 -32.84 13.75 -6.29
C ASP A 20 -32.68 15.11 -7.02
N VAL A 21 -33.74 15.90 -7.09
CA VAL A 21 -33.80 17.23 -7.71
C VAL A 21 -32.71 18.20 -7.18
N LYS A 22 -32.28 18.01 -5.93
CA LYS A 22 -31.17 18.79 -5.36
C LYS A 22 -29.85 18.67 -6.15
N PHE A 23 -29.71 17.64 -6.99
CA PHE A 23 -28.53 17.42 -7.83
C PHE A 23 -28.68 17.97 -9.25
N ASP A 24 -29.87 18.47 -9.66
CA ASP A 24 -30.13 18.88 -11.04
C ASP A 24 -29.12 19.92 -11.56
N ASN A 25 -28.71 20.87 -10.70
CA ASN A 25 -27.72 21.88 -11.02
C ASN A 25 -26.31 21.57 -10.54
N SER A 26 -26.07 20.36 -10.02
CA SER A 26 -24.75 19.96 -9.55
C SER A 26 -23.82 19.62 -10.72
N PRO A 27 -22.49 19.85 -10.57
CA PRO A 27 -21.51 19.39 -11.55
C PRO A 27 -21.65 17.90 -11.85
N GLU A 28 -21.36 17.49 -13.09
CA GLU A 28 -21.49 16.10 -13.53
C GLU A 28 -20.74 15.11 -12.62
N LYS A 29 -19.54 15.48 -12.15
CA LYS A 29 -18.72 14.67 -11.23
C LYS A 29 -19.46 14.33 -9.92
N ILE A 30 -20.29 15.25 -9.39
CA ILE A 30 -21.09 15.03 -8.19
C ILE A 30 -22.26 14.12 -8.51
N ARG A 31 -22.97 14.36 -9.60
CA ARG A 31 -24.08 13.52 -10.07
C ARG A 31 -23.62 12.10 -10.34
N LEU A 32 -22.46 11.94 -10.98
CA LEU A 32 -21.85 10.64 -11.21
C LEU A 32 -21.49 9.95 -9.88
N GLY A 33 -20.93 10.68 -8.92
CA GLY A 33 -20.65 10.15 -7.60
C GLY A 33 -21.89 9.64 -6.88
N GLU A 34 -23.01 10.38 -6.92
CA GLU A 34 -24.27 9.95 -6.33
C GLU A 34 -24.86 8.73 -7.07
N ALA A 35 -24.78 8.68 -8.40
CA ALA A 35 -25.21 7.51 -9.17
C ALA A 35 -24.41 6.26 -8.79
N VAL A 36 -23.08 6.38 -8.57
CA VAL A 36 -22.23 5.28 -8.11
C VAL A 36 -22.64 4.80 -6.72
N LYS A 37 -22.92 5.71 -5.79
CA LYS A 37 -23.40 5.34 -4.44
C LYS A 37 -24.74 4.57 -4.52
N ASN A 38 -25.67 5.02 -5.35
CA ASN A 38 -26.94 4.34 -5.57
C ASN A 38 -26.74 2.96 -6.21
N ALA A 39 -25.81 2.83 -7.17
CA ALA A 39 -25.48 1.56 -7.79
C ALA A 39 -24.93 0.56 -6.77
N VAL A 40 -23.98 0.99 -5.92
CA VAL A 40 -23.40 0.14 -4.87
C VAL A 40 -24.46 -0.27 -3.84
N LEU A 41 -25.32 0.65 -3.41
CA LEU A 41 -26.40 0.34 -2.49
C LEU A 41 -27.39 -0.68 -3.06
N SER A 42 -27.59 -0.70 -4.37
CA SER A 42 -28.44 -1.68 -5.06
C SER A 42 -27.70 -3.00 -5.38
N GLY A 43 -26.41 -3.12 -5.05
CA GLY A 43 -25.61 -4.29 -5.38
C GLY A 43 -25.24 -4.42 -6.85
N ALA A 44 -25.29 -3.32 -7.61
CA ALA A 44 -24.99 -3.35 -9.05
C ALA A 44 -23.54 -3.70 -9.33
N ASP A 45 -23.31 -4.47 -10.39
CA ASP A 45 -21.97 -4.72 -10.94
C ASP A 45 -21.53 -3.51 -11.81
N LEU A 46 -20.50 -2.80 -11.34
CA LEU A 46 -19.92 -1.65 -12.01
C LEU A 46 -18.63 -2.02 -12.80
N SER A 47 -18.48 -3.29 -13.16
CA SER A 47 -17.33 -3.73 -13.96
C SER A 47 -17.25 -2.94 -15.28
N GLY A 48 -16.07 -2.38 -15.54
CA GLY A 48 -15.83 -1.53 -16.71
C GLY A 48 -16.60 -0.21 -16.73
N ALA A 49 -17.19 0.24 -15.64
CA ALA A 49 -17.88 1.51 -15.55
C ALA A 49 -16.96 2.70 -15.89
N VAL A 50 -17.49 3.69 -16.61
CA VAL A 50 -16.79 4.96 -16.86
C VAL A 50 -17.10 5.94 -15.74
N LEU A 51 -16.16 6.09 -14.79
CA LEU A 51 -16.30 6.85 -13.55
C LEU A 51 -15.25 7.96 -13.42
N ARG A 52 -14.78 8.48 -14.56
CA ARG A 52 -13.72 9.52 -14.59
C ARG A 52 -14.13 10.75 -13.79
N GLY A 53 -13.23 11.19 -12.90
CA GLY A 53 -13.44 12.41 -12.13
C GLY A 53 -14.62 12.36 -11.16
N ALA A 54 -15.26 11.21 -10.95
CA ALA A 54 -16.39 11.08 -10.02
C ALA A 54 -16.01 11.58 -8.62
N ASP A 55 -16.90 12.32 -7.97
CA ASP A 55 -16.74 12.78 -6.59
C ASP A 55 -17.32 11.73 -5.63
N LEU A 56 -16.44 10.89 -5.11
CA LEU A 56 -16.74 9.77 -4.23
C LEU A 56 -16.18 9.98 -2.80
N ARG A 57 -15.99 11.25 -2.41
CA ARG A 57 -15.48 11.58 -1.06
C ARG A 57 -16.37 10.97 0.01
N GLY A 58 -15.75 10.22 0.94
CA GLY A 58 -16.44 9.56 2.04
C GLY A 58 -17.49 8.53 1.61
N ALA A 59 -17.51 8.11 0.34
CA ALA A 59 -18.48 7.12 -0.13
C ALA A 59 -18.24 5.76 0.52
N VAL A 60 -19.33 5.06 0.85
CA VAL A 60 -19.29 3.66 1.30
C VAL A 60 -19.35 2.78 0.07
N LEU A 61 -18.22 2.16 -0.27
CA LEU A 61 -18.02 1.32 -1.46
C LEU A 61 -17.53 -0.09 -1.06
N ARG A 62 -17.89 -0.54 0.15
CA ARG A 62 -17.47 -1.84 0.68
C ARG A 62 -17.96 -2.98 -0.22
N GLY A 63 -17.03 -3.86 -0.60
CA GLY A 63 -17.34 -4.98 -1.48
C GLY A 63 -17.81 -4.60 -2.87
N ALA A 64 -17.73 -3.32 -3.28
CA ALA A 64 -18.18 -2.88 -4.59
C ALA A 64 -17.43 -3.61 -5.72
N VAL A 65 -18.15 -4.00 -6.77
CA VAL A 65 -17.58 -4.63 -7.96
C VAL A 65 -17.23 -3.53 -8.97
N LEU A 66 -15.94 -3.20 -9.06
CA LEU A 66 -15.36 -2.12 -9.88
C LEU A 66 -14.27 -2.65 -10.83
N ARG A 67 -14.30 -3.94 -11.13
CA ARG A 67 -13.31 -4.58 -12.00
C ARG A 67 -13.20 -3.87 -13.35
N GLY A 68 -11.99 -3.48 -13.72
CA GLY A 68 -11.72 -2.76 -14.96
C GLY A 68 -12.41 -1.41 -15.09
N ALA A 69 -12.98 -0.85 -14.02
CA ALA A 69 -13.61 0.47 -14.05
C ALA A 69 -12.58 1.58 -14.33
N VAL A 70 -13.02 2.67 -14.97
CA VAL A 70 -12.19 3.83 -15.28
C VAL A 70 -12.43 4.91 -14.25
N LEU A 71 -11.58 4.98 -13.23
CA LEU A 71 -11.64 5.91 -12.09
C LEU A 71 -10.59 7.03 -12.19
N ARG A 72 -10.06 7.30 -13.39
CA ARG A 72 -9.02 8.33 -13.60
C ARG A 72 -9.44 9.67 -13.02
N GLY A 73 -8.58 10.22 -12.14
CA GLY A 73 -8.81 11.50 -11.49
C GLY A 73 -10.05 11.53 -10.57
N ALA A 74 -10.65 10.39 -10.26
CA ALA A 74 -11.74 10.33 -9.29
C ALA A 74 -11.27 10.76 -7.89
N VAL A 75 -12.17 11.38 -7.12
CA VAL A 75 -11.87 11.84 -5.75
C VAL A 75 -12.51 10.87 -4.76
N LEU A 76 -11.69 9.97 -4.22
CA LEU A 76 -12.05 8.90 -3.27
C LEU A 76 -11.55 9.20 -1.85
N ARG A 77 -11.31 10.48 -1.53
CA ARG A 77 -10.78 10.88 -0.22
C ARG A 77 -11.67 10.37 0.91
N GLY A 78 -11.08 9.58 1.83
CA GLY A 78 -11.79 9.00 2.97
C GLY A 78 -12.89 8.02 2.59
N ALA A 79 -12.94 7.51 1.35
CA ALA A 79 -13.90 6.50 0.96
C ALA A 79 -13.62 5.16 1.64
N ASP A 80 -14.67 4.40 1.93
CA ASP A 80 -14.58 3.05 2.48
C ASP A 80 -14.71 2.02 1.35
N LEU A 81 -13.58 1.42 0.98
CA LEU A 81 -13.42 0.43 -0.09
C LEU A 81 -13.03 -0.96 0.45
N ILE A 82 -13.34 -1.24 1.74
CA ILE A 82 -13.01 -2.54 2.34
C ILE A 82 -13.54 -3.68 1.45
N GLY A 83 -12.63 -4.60 1.08
CA GLY A 83 -12.96 -5.77 0.27
C GLY A 83 -13.50 -5.46 -1.14
N ALA A 84 -13.37 -4.23 -1.64
CA ALA A 84 -13.80 -3.88 -2.99
C ALA A 84 -12.96 -4.61 -4.05
N ASN A 85 -13.60 -5.01 -5.14
CA ASN A 85 -12.95 -5.59 -6.30
C ASN A 85 -12.59 -4.48 -7.31
N LEU A 86 -11.30 -4.15 -7.38
CA LEU A 86 -10.71 -3.14 -8.25
C LEU A 86 -9.71 -3.77 -9.25
N ILE A 87 -9.82 -5.08 -9.50
CA ILE A 87 -8.95 -5.79 -10.46
C ILE A 87 -8.94 -5.04 -11.79
N ASP A 88 -7.74 -4.79 -12.34
CA ASP A 88 -7.51 -4.10 -13.62
C ASP A 88 -8.17 -2.69 -13.71
N ALA A 89 -8.55 -2.07 -12.60
CA ALA A 89 -9.15 -0.73 -12.60
C ALA A 89 -8.11 0.34 -12.95
N ASP A 90 -8.55 1.37 -13.69
CA ASP A 90 -7.73 2.53 -14.05
C ASP A 90 -7.93 3.68 -13.04
N LEU A 91 -7.04 3.76 -12.07
CA LEU A 91 -7.04 4.75 -10.98
C LEU A 91 -5.98 5.85 -11.15
N ARG A 92 -5.47 6.04 -12.38
CA ARG A 92 -4.41 7.04 -12.64
C ARG A 92 -4.80 8.42 -12.14
N GLY A 93 -3.93 9.01 -11.32
CA GLY A 93 -4.14 10.33 -10.74
C GLY A 93 -5.38 10.44 -9.83
N ALA A 94 -5.96 9.32 -9.39
CA ALA A 94 -7.07 9.34 -8.43
C ALA A 94 -6.60 9.81 -7.06
N VAL A 95 -7.49 10.46 -6.30
CA VAL A 95 -7.21 10.96 -4.94
C VAL A 95 -7.83 10.02 -3.91
N LEU A 96 -7.01 9.11 -3.38
CA LEU A 96 -7.37 8.07 -2.40
C LEU A 96 -6.90 8.43 -0.97
N ARG A 97 -6.58 9.71 -0.73
CA ARG A 97 -6.07 10.16 0.57
C ARG A 97 -6.97 9.73 1.72
N GLY A 98 -6.40 8.98 2.69
CA GLY A 98 -7.12 8.46 3.84
C GLY A 98 -8.24 7.48 3.50
N ALA A 99 -8.29 6.91 2.29
CA ALA A 99 -9.25 5.88 1.93
C ALA A 99 -8.95 4.58 2.67
N ASN A 100 -10.00 3.81 2.97
CA ASN A 100 -9.90 2.51 3.60
C ASN A 100 -10.03 1.40 2.55
N LEU A 101 -8.92 0.74 2.24
CA LEU A 101 -8.78 -0.31 1.22
C LEU A 101 -8.40 -1.67 1.85
N ILE A 102 -8.72 -1.87 3.15
CA ILE A 102 -8.40 -3.15 3.82
C ILE A 102 -8.96 -4.32 3.01
N GLY A 103 -8.07 -5.26 2.66
CA GLY A 103 -8.43 -6.47 1.93
C GLY A 103 -9.04 -6.24 0.55
N ALA A 104 -8.94 -5.03 -0.02
CA ALA A 104 -9.38 -4.77 -1.38
C ALA A 104 -8.51 -5.51 -2.40
N ASP A 105 -9.10 -5.93 -3.52
CA ASP A 105 -8.37 -6.53 -4.63
C ASP A 105 -8.08 -5.47 -5.71
N LEU A 106 -6.82 -5.09 -5.80
CA LEU A 106 -6.26 -4.11 -6.73
C LEU A 106 -5.29 -4.80 -7.72
N SER A 107 -5.35 -6.13 -7.87
CA SER A 107 -4.43 -6.84 -8.76
C SER A 107 -4.54 -6.30 -10.20
N GLY A 108 -3.38 -6.03 -10.81
CA GLY A 108 -3.29 -5.42 -12.13
C GLY A 108 -3.84 -4.00 -12.26
N ALA A 109 -4.29 -3.36 -11.17
CA ALA A 109 -4.82 -1.99 -11.23
C ALA A 109 -3.72 -0.98 -11.58
N VAL A 110 -4.09 0.07 -12.31
CA VAL A 110 -3.17 1.16 -12.68
C VAL A 110 -3.40 2.36 -11.75
N LEU A 111 -2.49 2.54 -10.79
CA LEU A 111 -2.51 3.59 -9.76
C LEU A 111 -1.45 4.67 -10.02
N ARG A 112 -0.88 4.71 -11.22
CA ARG A 112 0.19 5.64 -11.56
C ARG A 112 -0.16 7.08 -11.20
N GLY A 113 0.71 7.73 -10.42
CA GLY A 113 0.53 9.11 -9.94
C GLY A 113 -0.69 9.29 -9.04
N ALA A 114 -1.29 8.23 -8.50
CA ALA A 114 -2.39 8.34 -7.56
C ALA A 114 -1.91 8.88 -6.20
N ASN A 115 -2.78 9.62 -5.51
CA ASN A 115 -2.52 10.10 -4.16
C ASN A 115 -3.14 9.16 -3.13
N LEU A 116 -2.31 8.38 -2.45
CA LEU A 116 -2.66 7.39 -1.42
C LEU A 116 -2.20 7.82 -0.01
N ILE A 117 -1.91 9.11 0.21
CA ILE A 117 -1.43 9.60 1.52
C ILE A 117 -2.34 9.14 2.65
N GLY A 118 -1.77 8.43 3.63
CA GLY A 118 -2.49 7.92 4.79
C GLY A 118 -3.60 6.92 4.45
N ALA A 119 -3.60 6.32 3.27
CA ALA A 119 -4.55 5.26 2.92
C ALA A 119 -4.26 3.99 3.72
N ASN A 120 -5.30 3.25 4.08
CA ASN A 120 -5.19 1.97 4.75
C ASN A 120 -5.33 0.84 3.73
N LEU A 121 -4.23 0.15 3.44
CA LEU A 121 -4.09 -0.94 2.47
C LEU A 121 -3.75 -2.28 3.16
N ILE A 122 -4.05 -2.42 4.46
CA ILE A 122 -3.73 -3.64 5.21
C ILE A 122 -4.34 -4.86 4.49
N GLY A 123 -3.48 -5.83 4.17
CA GLY A 123 -3.88 -7.08 3.52
C GLY A 123 -4.48 -6.90 2.12
N ALA A 124 -4.34 -5.74 1.49
CA ALA A 124 -4.80 -5.54 0.12
C ALA A 124 -3.97 -6.39 -0.87
N ASN A 125 -4.63 -6.86 -1.93
CA ASN A 125 -3.98 -7.53 -3.05
C ASN A 125 -3.59 -6.50 -4.11
N LEU A 126 -2.29 -6.27 -4.29
CA LEU A 126 -1.69 -5.33 -5.25
C LEU A 126 -0.80 -6.07 -6.26
N ILE A 127 -1.01 -7.39 -6.45
CA ILE A 127 -0.19 -8.18 -7.38
C ILE A 127 -0.21 -7.56 -8.77
N GLY A 128 0.98 -7.25 -9.30
CA GLY A 128 1.14 -6.66 -10.63
C GLY A 128 0.51 -5.28 -10.81
N ALA A 129 0.15 -4.57 -9.73
CA ALA A 129 -0.37 -3.22 -9.82
C ALA A 129 0.73 -2.22 -10.25
N ASP A 130 0.36 -1.23 -11.04
CA ASP A 130 1.23 -0.10 -11.40
C ASP A 130 1.02 1.06 -10.40
N LEU A 131 1.95 1.18 -9.45
CA LEU A 131 2.02 2.24 -8.43
C LEU A 131 3.11 3.27 -8.77
N SER A 132 3.63 3.26 -10.01
CA SER A 132 4.70 4.19 -10.41
C SER A 132 4.29 5.64 -10.17
N ASP A 133 5.21 6.44 -9.64
CA ASP A 133 4.99 7.84 -9.26
C ASP A 133 3.86 8.07 -8.22
N ALA A 134 3.32 7.03 -7.59
CA ALA A 134 2.24 7.17 -6.60
C ALA A 134 2.74 7.79 -5.29
N ASP A 135 1.89 8.58 -4.64
CA ASP A 135 2.18 9.18 -3.34
C ASP A 135 1.58 8.29 -2.22
N LEU A 136 2.42 7.45 -1.63
CA LEU A 136 2.10 6.49 -0.57
C LEU A 136 2.54 6.97 0.82
N ARG A 137 2.81 8.27 1.00
CA ARG A 137 3.24 8.79 2.30
C ARG A 137 2.26 8.41 3.41
N ASP A 138 2.81 7.92 4.51
CA ASP A 138 2.04 7.51 5.69
C ASP A 138 0.98 6.43 5.41
N ALA A 139 1.02 5.74 4.26
CA ALA A 139 0.10 4.65 3.95
C ALA A 139 0.42 3.40 4.77
N ASP A 140 -0.62 2.67 5.16
CA ASP A 140 -0.50 1.41 5.88
C ASP A 140 -0.66 0.23 4.91
N LEU A 141 0.46 -0.41 4.57
CA LEU A 141 0.58 -1.55 3.64
C LEU A 141 0.88 -2.87 4.38
N ARG A 142 0.60 -2.94 5.68
CA ARG A 142 0.89 -4.15 6.47
C ARG A 142 0.22 -5.39 5.87
N GLY A 143 1.04 -6.41 5.62
CA GLY A 143 0.57 -7.67 5.07
C GLY A 143 -0.03 -7.59 3.65
N ALA A 144 0.13 -6.46 2.95
CA ALA A 144 -0.30 -6.33 1.56
C ALA A 144 0.53 -7.25 0.64
N ASP A 145 -0.10 -7.73 -0.42
CA ASP A 145 0.57 -8.51 -1.46
C ASP A 145 0.93 -7.62 -2.65
N LEU A 146 2.22 -7.28 -2.75
CA LEU A 146 2.79 -6.38 -3.77
C LEU A 146 3.63 -7.16 -4.80
N ARG A 147 3.43 -8.47 -4.93
CA ARG A 147 4.21 -9.28 -5.88
C ARG A 147 4.14 -8.73 -7.29
N GLY A 148 5.31 -8.47 -7.88
CA GLY A 148 5.42 -7.94 -9.23
C GLY A 148 4.80 -6.56 -9.43
N ALA A 149 4.49 -5.81 -8.37
CA ALA A 149 4.01 -4.44 -8.47
C ALA A 149 5.13 -3.49 -8.92
N ASP A 150 4.79 -2.48 -9.70
CA ASP A 150 5.69 -1.39 -10.07
C ASP A 150 5.55 -0.24 -9.05
N LEU A 151 6.58 -0.02 -8.25
CA LEU A 151 6.69 1.05 -7.25
C LEU A 151 7.76 2.09 -7.67
N SER A 152 8.21 2.08 -8.93
CA SER A 152 9.22 3.02 -9.42
C SER A 152 8.76 4.47 -9.21
N GLY A 153 9.62 5.30 -8.62
CA GLY A 153 9.30 6.69 -8.30
C GLY A 153 8.20 6.89 -7.24
N ALA A 154 7.64 5.84 -6.66
CA ALA A 154 6.63 5.98 -5.60
C ALA A 154 7.21 6.61 -4.33
N ASN A 155 6.46 7.53 -3.71
CA ASN A 155 6.88 8.15 -2.45
C ASN A 155 6.40 7.33 -1.25
N LEU A 156 7.32 6.62 -0.61
CA LEU A 156 7.07 5.73 0.52
C LEU A 156 7.40 6.35 1.90
N ILE A 157 7.59 7.68 1.98
CA ILE A 157 7.89 8.35 3.26
C ILE A 157 6.82 8.02 4.30
N GLY A 158 7.21 7.48 5.45
CA GLY A 158 6.27 7.10 6.51
C GLY A 158 5.40 5.87 6.23
N ALA A 159 5.50 5.25 5.05
CA ALA A 159 4.72 4.07 4.73
C ALA A 159 5.11 2.86 5.60
N ASN A 160 4.12 2.05 5.97
CA ASN A 160 4.33 0.84 6.74
C ASN A 160 4.19 -0.40 5.87
N LEU A 161 5.30 -1.03 5.54
CA LEU A 161 5.40 -2.23 4.69
C LEU A 161 5.59 -3.53 5.50
N SER A 162 5.39 -3.51 6.84
CA SER A 162 5.61 -4.69 7.69
C SER A 162 4.76 -5.87 7.22
N GLY A 163 5.40 -7.02 7.05
CA GLY A 163 4.73 -8.23 6.59
C GLY A 163 4.23 -8.21 5.14
N ALA A 164 4.49 -7.15 4.38
CA ALA A 164 4.14 -7.08 2.96
C ALA A 164 4.99 -8.06 2.13
N ASN A 165 4.37 -8.61 1.08
CA ASN A 165 5.06 -9.47 0.11
C ASN A 165 5.49 -8.62 -1.09
N LEU A 166 6.81 -8.50 -1.30
CA LEU A 166 7.43 -7.66 -2.32
C LEU A 166 8.19 -8.47 -3.38
N ILE A 167 7.94 -9.78 -3.49
CA ILE A 167 8.61 -10.63 -4.50
C ILE A 167 8.43 -10.05 -5.89
N GLY A 168 9.54 -9.70 -6.54
CA GLY A 168 9.54 -9.16 -7.90
C GLY A 168 8.95 -7.76 -8.04
N ALA A 169 8.68 -7.05 -6.93
CA ALA A 169 8.29 -5.64 -6.99
C ALA A 169 9.43 -4.75 -7.52
N ASP A 170 9.10 -3.77 -8.35
CA ASP A 170 10.07 -2.83 -8.88
C ASP A 170 10.19 -1.58 -7.97
N LEU A 171 11.35 -1.44 -7.31
CA LEU A 171 11.68 -0.33 -6.42
C LEU A 171 12.97 0.39 -6.86
N ARG A 172 13.39 0.23 -8.13
CA ARG A 172 14.72 0.63 -8.59
C ARG A 172 15.10 2.08 -8.21
N GLU A 173 14.22 3.03 -8.40
CA GLU A 173 14.47 4.43 -8.07
C GLU A 173 14.48 4.68 -6.55
N ASN A 174 13.76 3.86 -5.80
CA ASN A 174 13.72 3.94 -4.33
C ASN A 174 14.95 3.33 -3.65
N LEU A 175 15.76 2.54 -4.38
CA LEU A 175 16.94 1.86 -3.83
C LEU A 175 18.26 2.58 -4.15
N GLU A 176 18.24 3.68 -4.92
CA GLU A 176 19.42 4.48 -5.18
C GLU A 176 19.90 5.17 -3.88
N GLY A 177 21.19 5.05 -3.60
CA GLY A 177 21.80 5.60 -2.36
C GLY A 177 21.42 4.89 -1.06
N VAL A 178 20.59 3.85 -1.10
CA VAL A 178 20.21 3.06 0.09
C VAL A 178 21.42 2.27 0.58
N PRO A 179 21.72 2.30 1.89
CA PRO A 179 22.80 1.51 2.50
C PRO A 179 22.57 0.01 2.28
N PHE A 180 23.67 -0.70 2.03
CA PHE A 180 23.71 -2.15 1.93
C PHE A 180 24.31 -2.75 3.22
N ILE A 181 23.66 -3.75 3.79
CA ILE A 181 24.17 -4.53 4.93
C ILE A 181 24.47 -5.94 4.44
N LYS A 182 25.74 -6.32 4.48
CA LYS A 182 26.14 -7.69 4.13
C LYS A 182 25.58 -8.68 5.15
N ASP A 183 25.08 -9.83 4.66
CA ASP A 183 24.50 -10.90 5.48
C ASP A 183 23.49 -10.31 6.49
N ILE A 184 22.52 -9.55 5.97
CA ILE A 184 21.63 -8.70 6.77
C ILE A 184 20.88 -9.48 7.85
N HIS A 185 20.41 -10.69 7.54
CA HIS A 185 19.63 -11.50 8.48
C HIS A 185 20.48 -11.94 9.65
N GLN A 186 21.70 -12.47 9.38
CA GLN A 186 22.64 -12.86 10.42
C GLN A 186 23.12 -11.65 11.22
N THR A 187 23.40 -10.53 10.56
CA THR A 187 23.88 -9.31 11.19
C THR A 187 22.84 -8.74 12.14
N VAL A 188 21.57 -8.66 11.73
CA VAL A 188 20.48 -8.18 12.56
C VAL A 188 20.18 -9.16 13.71
N TYR A 189 20.16 -10.47 13.46
CA TYR A 189 19.96 -11.48 14.50
C TYR A 189 21.01 -11.38 15.59
N ASN A 190 22.30 -11.28 15.22
CA ASN A 190 23.40 -11.13 16.18
C ASN A 190 23.26 -9.86 17.02
N ALA A 191 22.90 -8.73 16.38
CA ALA A 191 22.70 -7.46 17.10
C ALA A 191 21.53 -7.52 18.08
N CYS A 192 20.48 -8.27 17.77
CA CYS A 192 19.31 -8.42 18.64
C CYS A 192 19.52 -9.42 19.79
N THR A 193 20.52 -10.32 19.68
CA THR A 193 20.75 -11.41 20.66
C THR A 193 21.95 -11.18 21.55
N VAL A 194 22.79 -10.20 21.25
CA VAL A 194 24.01 -9.84 22.00
C VAL A 194 24.02 -8.33 22.25
N PRO A 195 23.78 -7.81 23.40
CA PRO A 195 23.64 -8.28 24.76
C PRO A 195 22.21 -8.70 25.14
N PRO A 196 22.00 -9.27 26.35
CA PRO A 196 20.67 -9.53 26.85
C PRO A 196 19.85 -8.24 26.83
N ASP A 197 18.56 -8.33 26.45
CA ASP A 197 17.64 -7.21 26.30
C ASP A 197 17.92 -6.25 25.11
N ALA A 198 18.72 -6.66 24.14
CA ALA A 198 19.01 -5.83 22.95
C ALA A 198 17.77 -5.64 22.05
N LEU A 199 16.79 -6.52 22.11
CA LEU A 199 15.53 -6.45 21.36
C LEU A 199 14.39 -6.02 22.26
N ASP A 200 13.74 -4.91 21.92
CA ASP A 200 12.48 -4.49 22.52
C ASP A 200 11.48 -4.07 21.42
N MET A 201 10.46 -4.90 21.20
CA MET A 201 9.44 -4.65 20.20
C MET A 201 8.31 -3.74 20.69
N VAL A 202 8.24 -3.47 22.01
CA VAL A 202 7.19 -2.65 22.62
C VAL A 202 7.59 -1.18 22.67
N ASP A 203 8.86 -0.88 22.97
CA ASP A 203 9.39 0.48 23.20
C ASP A 203 10.24 1.00 22.03
N TRP A 204 9.83 0.77 20.83
CA TRP A 204 10.60 1.05 19.63
C TRP A 204 10.94 2.53 19.34
N HIS A 205 10.61 3.43 20.25
CA HIS A 205 10.93 4.86 20.14
C HIS A 205 11.81 5.44 21.24
N LYS A 206 12.21 4.67 22.26
CA LYS A 206 12.78 5.25 23.50
C LYS A 206 14.25 5.08 23.75
N CYS A 207 14.99 4.22 23.05
CA CYS A 207 16.37 3.89 23.45
C CYS A 207 17.40 4.08 22.35
N GLU A 208 18.59 4.54 22.76
CA GLU A 208 19.81 4.50 21.94
C GLU A 208 20.44 3.10 21.95
N THR A 209 20.08 2.22 22.89
CA THR A 209 20.71 0.92 23.15
C THR A 209 19.84 -0.29 22.96
N THR A 210 18.51 -0.16 23.05
CA THR A 210 17.53 -1.21 22.73
C THR A 210 16.69 -0.80 21.55
N HIS A 211 16.57 -1.65 20.56
CA HIS A 211 15.85 -1.35 19.33
C HIS A 211 14.93 -2.49 18.95
N CYS A 212 13.76 -2.17 18.40
CA CYS A 212 12.99 -3.12 17.62
C CYS A 212 13.80 -3.56 16.39
N ARG A 213 13.36 -4.61 15.71
CA ARG A 213 14.02 -5.12 14.50
C ARG A 213 14.29 -4.01 13.46
N ALA A 214 13.31 -3.14 13.19
CA ALA A 214 13.48 -2.03 12.26
C ALA A 214 14.52 -1.02 12.75
N GLY A 215 14.54 -0.72 14.05
CA GLY A 215 15.52 0.15 14.67
C GLY A 215 16.95 -0.39 14.53
N TRP A 216 17.16 -1.68 14.74
CA TRP A 216 18.45 -2.32 14.54
C TRP A 216 18.94 -2.25 13.09
N VAL A 217 18.06 -2.51 12.11
CA VAL A 217 18.41 -2.40 10.69
C VAL A 217 18.90 -0.99 10.36
N VAL A 218 18.17 0.03 10.81
CA VAL A 218 18.55 1.44 10.59
C VAL A 218 19.89 1.77 11.28
N THR A 219 20.09 1.27 12.50
CA THR A 219 21.32 1.52 13.28
C THR A 219 22.54 0.85 12.62
N LEU A 220 22.40 -0.39 12.19
CA LEU A 220 23.46 -1.14 11.50
C LEU A 220 23.82 -0.54 10.14
N ALA A 221 22.89 0.14 9.50
CA ALA A 221 23.11 0.88 8.26
C ALA A 221 23.85 2.22 8.46
N GLY A 222 24.23 2.57 9.70
CA GLY A 222 25.05 3.72 10.04
C GLY A 222 24.41 5.06 9.69
N GLU A 223 25.23 6.03 9.26
CA GLU A 223 24.73 7.39 8.94
C GLU A 223 23.71 7.39 7.78
N GLY A 224 23.89 6.51 6.79
CA GLY A 224 22.91 6.35 5.70
C GLY A 224 21.55 5.85 6.21
N GLY A 225 21.53 4.91 7.15
CA GLY A 225 20.30 4.45 7.81
C GLY A 225 19.62 5.55 8.61
N LYS A 226 20.38 6.34 9.35
CA LYS A 226 19.87 7.51 10.09
C LYS A 226 19.27 8.56 9.14
N ALA A 227 19.92 8.84 8.02
CA ALA A 227 19.42 9.76 7.00
C ALA A 227 18.08 9.28 6.40
N LEU A 228 17.98 7.98 6.08
CA LEU A 228 16.74 7.38 5.62
C LEU A 228 15.63 7.44 6.68
N LYS A 229 15.95 7.12 7.94
CA LYS A 229 15.01 7.24 9.06
C LYS A 229 14.45 8.66 9.18
N PHE A 230 15.31 9.67 9.06
CA PHE A 230 14.89 11.08 9.11
C PHE A 230 13.98 11.43 7.92
N ALA A 231 14.29 10.92 6.73
CA ALA A 231 13.55 11.22 5.51
C ALA A 231 12.18 10.52 5.43
N MET A 232 12.08 9.25 5.86
CA MET A 232 10.89 8.43 5.59
C MET A 232 10.33 7.65 6.79
N GLY A 233 10.91 7.82 7.97
CA GLY A 233 10.51 7.07 9.17
C GLY A 233 11.16 5.68 9.27
N THR A 234 11.15 5.11 10.50
CA THR A 234 11.89 3.88 10.78
C THR A 234 11.40 2.66 10.00
N PRO A 235 10.08 2.37 9.89
CA PRO A 235 9.62 1.17 9.20
C PRO A 235 9.93 1.18 7.70
N ALA A 236 9.70 2.30 7.04
CA ALA A 236 9.98 2.44 5.62
C ALA A 236 11.48 2.37 5.32
N ALA A 237 12.31 3.03 6.13
CA ALA A 237 13.76 2.95 6.02
C ALA A 237 14.27 1.53 6.17
N ALA A 238 13.81 0.80 7.21
CA ALA A 238 14.21 -0.59 7.44
C ALA A 238 13.78 -1.51 6.28
N ALA A 239 12.55 -1.35 5.78
CA ALA A 239 12.05 -2.14 4.65
C ALA A 239 12.93 -1.97 3.41
N ILE A 240 13.26 -0.72 3.07
CA ILE A 240 14.10 -0.42 1.89
C ILE A 240 15.53 -0.94 2.07
N ILE A 241 16.11 -0.85 3.28
CA ILE A 241 17.45 -1.41 3.59
C ILE A 241 17.43 -2.94 3.45
N TYR A 242 16.35 -3.62 3.94
CA TYR A 242 16.20 -5.06 3.74
C TYR A 242 16.17 -5.43 2.26
N LEU A 243 15.33 -4.77 1.47
CA LEU A 243 15.21 -5.04 0.03
C LEU A 243 16.51 -4.79 -0.73
N LYS A 244 17.29 -3.76 -0.33
CA LYS A 244 18.60 -3.50 -0.92
C LYS A 244 19.63 -4.58 -0.56
N SER A 245 19.56 -5.09 0.67
CA SER A 245 20.55 -6.01 1.24
C SER A 245 20.22 -7.47 0.92
N ASP A 246 18.94 -7.81 0.79
CA ASP A 246 18.46 -9.13 0.32
C ASP A 246 17.41 -8.94 -0.77
N PRO A 247 17.82 -8.85 -2.04
CA PRO A 247 16.89 -8.73 -3.17
C PRO A 247 16.01 -9.98 -3.40
N LYS A 248 16.30 -11.10 -2.73
CA LYS A 248 15.52 -12.35 -2.79
C LYS A 248 14.52 -12.47 -1.65
N LEU A 249 14.44 -11.49 -0.78
CA LEU A 249 13.53 -11.48 0.35
C LEU A 249 12.08 -11.62 -0.13
N GLU A 250 11.47 -12.75 0.17
CA GLU A 250 10.10 -13.08 -0.30
C GLU A 250 9.04 -12.27 0.43
N LYS A 251 9.25 -12.00 1.71
CA LYS A 251 8.30 -11.29 2.55
C LYS A 251 9.02 -10.35 3.50
N MET A 252 8.56 -9.11 3.53
CA MET A 252 9.08 -8.12 4.47
C MET A 252 8.83 -8.59 5.90
N PRO A 253 9.86 -8.54 6.79
CA PRO A 253 9.68 -8.85 8.19
C PRO A 253 8.56 -8.05 8.85
N ASP A 254 7.82 -8.68 9.76
CA ASP A 254 6.88 -7.94 10.60
C ASP A 254 7.65 -7.16 11.65
N PHE A 255 7.54 -5.83 11.60
CA PHE A 255 8.20 -4.93 12.54
C PHE A 255 7.37 -4.66 13.80
N TYR A 256 6.16 -5.23 13.89
CA TYR A 256 5.19 -4.97 14.98
C TYR A 256 4.76 -6.23 15.74
N CYS A 257 5.43 -7.38 15.49
CA CYS A 257 5.17 -8.62 16.21
C CYS A 257 5.80 -8.58 17.62
N SER A 258 5.53 -9.61 18.44
CA SER A 258 6.15 -9.76 19.76
C SER A 258 7.65 -10.02 19.67
N ASN A 259 8.39 -9.83 20.78
CA ASN A 259 9.82 -10.15 20.86
C ASN A 259 10.10 -11.61 20.48
N GLU A 260 9.27 -12.55 20.95
CA GLU A 260 9.42 -13.97 20.67
C GLU A 260 9.27 -14.29 19.18
N GLU A 261 8.21 -13.75 18.55
CA GLU A 261 7.96 -13.93 17.12
C GLU A 261 9.07 -13.27 16.27
N ALA A 262 9.52 -12.08 16.66
CA ALA A 262 10.61 -11.39 15.97
C ALA A 262 11.91 -12.18 16.03
N LEU A 263 12.30 -12.69 17.21
CA LEU A 263 13.51 -13.51 17.38
C LEU A 263 13.44 -14.81 16.59
N ALA A 264 12.29 -15.50 16.62
CA ALA A 264 12.09 -16.74 15.87
C ALA A 264 12.23 -16.52 14.36
N ASP A 265 11.62 -15.45 13.82
CA ASP A 265 11.71 -15.12 12.40
C ASP A 265 13.13 -14.68 11.99
N MET A 266 13.79 -13.83 12.78
CA MET A 266 15.17 -13.42 12.54
C MET A 266 16.12 -14.61 12.53
N LYS A 267 15.96 -15.56 13.48
CA LYS A 267 16.78 -16.78 13.51
C LYS A 267 16.56 -17.62 12.27
N ARG A 268 15.30 -17.85 11.88
CA ARG A 268 14.96 -18.61 10.67
C ARG A 268 15.61 -18.02 9.41
N LEU A 269 15.55 -16.69 9.25
CA LEU A 269 16.14 -16.00 8.10
C LEU A 269 17.68 -16.04 8.12
N ALA A 270 18.30 -15.87 9.31
CA ALA A 270 19.74 -15.97 9.47
C ALA A 270 20.27 -17.39 9.19
N ASP A 271 19.53 -18.42 9.64
CA ASP A 271 19.87 -19.82 9.35
C ASP A 271 19.78 -20.09 7.83
N ALA A 272 18.74 -19.63 7.16
CA ALA A 272 18.58 -19.75 5.72
C ALA A 272 19.67 -19.01 4.92
N GLU A 273 20.05 -17.82 5.35
CA GLU A 273 21.13 -17.02 4.74
C GLU A 273 22.49 -17.74 4.85
N ARG A 274 22.80 -18.31 6.04
CA ARG A 274 24.01 -19.10 6.27
C ARG A 274 24.06 -20.36 5.42
N ASP A 275 22.92 -21.08 5.28
CA ASP A 275 22.86 -22.33 4.55
C ASP A 275 22.90 -22.13 3.01
N ALA A 276 22.69 -20.89 2.54
CA ALA A 276 22.77 -20.48 1.15
C ALA A 276 24.16 -19.93 0.72
N ALA A 277 25.05 -19.67 1.68
CA ALA A 277 26.41 -19.11 1.47
C ALA A 277 27.46 -20.20 1.23
#